data_33aa03115676c6756d4c8d76ae4444af
#
_entry.id   33aa03115676c6756d4c8d76ae4444af
#
_cell.length_a   1.000
_cell.length_b   1.000
_cell.length_c   1.000
_cell.angle_alpha   90.00
_cell.angle_beta   90.00
_cell.angle_gamma   90.00
#
_symmetry.space_group_name_H-M   'P 1'
#
loop_
_entity.id
_entity.type
_entity.pdbx_description
1 polymer ?
#
loop_
_entity_poly.entity_id
_entity_poly.type
_entity_poly.pdbx_seq_one_letter_code
_entity_poly.pdbx_strand_id
1 'polypeptide(L)'
;MRNRFVLTLIIFLAGTAFSWAASDKFTLVIDAGHGGHDAGALGAFSKEKDINLRTALAFGEYVERNCPDVRVIYTRKKDFFVPLHTRAEIANKAKADLFISIHTNSLPNKKIARGFETY
;
A
#
# COMPACT_ATOMS: atom_id res chain seq x y z
N MET A 1 -63.96 12.53 -4.43
CA MET A 1 -63.25 11.41 -3.87
C MET A 1 -62.20 10.84 -4.85
N ARG A 2 -61.36 11.66 -5.51
CA ARG A 2 -60.54 11.16 -6.61
C ARG A 2 -59.04 11.49 -6.49
N ASN A 3 -58.62 12.10 -5.42
CA ASN A 3 -57.21 12.57 -5.27
C ASN A 3 -56.43 11.99 -4.09
N ARG A 4 -56.99 10.98 -3.38
CA ARG A 4 -56.30 10.42 -2.21
C ARG A 4 -55.38 9.23 -2.56
N PHE A 5 -55.57 8.59 -3.71
CA PHE A 5 -54.77 7.42 -4.13
C PHE A 5 -53.46 7.78 -4.87
N VAL A 6 -53.38 8.97 -5.45
CA VAL A 6 -52.21 9.39 -6.21
C VAL A 6 -51.08 9.81 -5.28
N LEU A 7 -51.40 10.36 -4.10
CA LEU A 7 -50.40 10.82 -3.15
C LEU A 7 -49.65 9.68 -2.44
N THR A 8 -50.30 8.53 -2.26
CA THR A 8 -49.70 7.37 -1.57
C THR A 8 -48.70 6.62 -2.44
N LEU A 9 -48.85 6.67 -3.77
CA LEU A 9 -47.93 6.01 -4.69
C LEU A 9 -46.60 6.74 -4.86
N ILE A 10 -46.61 8.07 -4.72
CA ILE A 10 -45.39 8.91 -4.87
C ILE A 10 -44.45 8.76 -3.66
N ILE A 11 -45.01 8.52 -2.47
CA ILE A 11 -44.19 8.36 -1.25
C ILE A 11 -43.45 7.02 -1.22
N PHE A 12 -43.97 5.99 -1.91
CA PHE A 12 -43.34 4.67 -1.95
C PHE A 12 -42.14 4.56 -2.95
N LEU A 13 -42.08 5.48 -3.94
CA LEU A 13 -40.98 5.49 -4.91
C LEU A 13 -39.76 6.30 -4.45
N ALA A 14 -39.89 7.11 -3.40
CA ALA A 14 -38.78 7.93 -2.87
C ALA A 14 -37.89 7.18 -1.85
N GLY A 15 -38.22 5.94 -1.51
CA GLY A 15 -37.55 5.18 -0.42
C GLY A 15 -36.43 4.24 -0.84
N THR A 16 -36.14 4.06 -2.14
CA THR A 16 -35.01 3.27 -2.58
C THR A 16 -33.82 4.17 -2.84
N ALA A 17 -33.30 4.82 -1.77
CA ALA A 17 -31.94 5.27 -1.78
C ALA A 17 -31.07 4.01 -1.91
N PHE A 18 -30.62 3.70 -3.12
CA PHE A 18 -29.55 2.75 -3.34
C PHE A 18 -28.34 3.25 -2.53
N SER A 19 -28.18 2.73 -1.33
CA SER A 19 -26.92 2.86 -0.60
C SER A 19 -25.90 2.08 -1.42
N TRP A 20 -25.18 2.77 -2.31
CA TRP A 20 -23.96 2.25 -2.88
C TRP A 20 -23.01 2.14 -1.70
N ALA A 21 -22.91 0.98 -1.10
CA ALA A 21 -21.84 0.68 -0.18
C ALA A 21 -20.55 0.90 -0.98
N ALA A 22 -19.82 1.97 -0.66
CA ALA A 22 -18.49 2.15 -1.19
C ALA A 22 -17.72 0.87 -0.80
N SER A 23 -17.37 0.05 -1.77
CA SER A 23 -16.54 -1.12 -1.56
C SER A 23 -15.25 -0.59 -0.91
N ASP A 24 -14.93 -1.08 0.28
CA ASP A 24 -13.66 -0.73 0.92
C ASP A 24 -12.54 -1.12 -0.05
N LYS A 25 -11.72 -0.14 -0.43
CA LYS A 25 -10.60 -0.39 -1.33
C LYS A 25 -9.63 -1.36 -0.68
N PHE A 26 -9.11 -2.29 -1.45
CA PHE A 26 -8.00 -3.14 -1.02
C PHE A 26 -6.82 -2.27 -0.59
N THR A 27 -6.33 -2.45 0.61
CA THR A 27 -5.26 -1.62 1.18
C THR A 27 -3.92 -2.36 1.11
N LEU A 28 -3.04 -1.86 0.27
CA LEU A 28 -1.66 -2.32 0.13
C LEU A 28 -0.72 -1.38 0.89
N VAL A 29 0.04 -1.90 1.85
CA VAL A 29 1.16 -1.18 2.46
C VAL A 29 2.47 -1.65 1.86
N ILE A 30 3.24 -0.71 1.33
CA ILE A 30 4.56 -0.95 0.76
C ILE A 30 5.61 -0.40 1.71
N ASP A 31 6.49 -1.27 2.16
CA ASP A 31 7.59 -0.96 3.06
C ASP A 31 8.92 -0.92 2.30
N ALA A 32 9.55 0.23 2.26
CA ALA A 32 10.91 0.35 1.76
C ALA A 32 11.90 0.10 2.92
N GLY A 33 12.53 -1.05 2.94
CA GLY A 33 13.46 -1.44 4.00
C GLY A 33 14.59 -0.44 4.22
N HIS A 34 15.09 -0.37 5.46
CA HIS A 34 16.13 0.58 5.90
C HIS A 34 15.71 2.05 5.78
N GLY A 35 16.67 2.97 5.74
CA GLY A 35 16.42 4.42 5.59
C GLY A 35 17.16 5.27 6.60
N GLY A 36 17.43 6.55 6.26
CA GLY A 36 18.16 7.49 7.10
C GLY A 36 19.56 7.00 7.46
N HIS A 37 19.83 6.84 8.76
CA HIS A 37 21.12 6.34 9.26
C HIS A 37 21.36 4.84 9.01
N ASP A 38 20.28 4.07 8.78
CA ASP A 38 20.39 2.65 8.43
C ASP A 38 20.50 2.51 6.92
N ALA A 39 21.72 2.28 6.46
CA ALA A 39 22.01 2.16 5.04
C ALA A 39 21.60 0.80 4.44
N GLY A 40 21.40 -0.23 5.28
CA GLY A 40 21.32 -1.62 4.84
C GLY A 40 22.62 -2.11 4.23
N ALA A 41 22.57 -3.02 3.29
CA ALA A 41 23.75 -3.51 2.59
C ALA A 41 24.42 -2.41 1.77
N LEU A 42 25.76 -2.41 1.78
CA LEU A 42 26.57 -1.46 1.04
C LEU A 42 27.15 -2.13 -0.21
N GLY A 43 26.79 -1.61 -1.38
CA GLY A 43 27.42 -1.96 -2.66
C GLY A 43 28.58 -1.04 -3.00
N ALA A 44 29.26 -1.31 -4.12
CA ALA A 44 30.36 -0.47 -4.58
C ALA A 44 29.91 0.98 -4.91
N PHE A 45 28.69 1.14 -5.39
CA PHE A 45 28.15 2.44 -5.87
C PHE A 45 26.75 2.74 -5.35
N SER A 46 26.20 1.91 -4.46
CA SER A 46 24.81 2.02 -4.01
C SER A 46 24.66 1.59 -2.56
N LYS A 47 23.57 2.06 -1.93
CA LYS A 47 23.12 1.63 -0.62
C LYS A 47 21.77 0.94 -0.78
N GLU A 48 21.55 -0.13 -0.04
CA GLU A 48 20.29 -0.88 -0.07
C GLU A 48 19.08 0.03 0.15
N LYS A 49 19.13 0.93 1.13
CA LYS A 49 18.03 1.87 1.44
C LYS A 49 17.56 2.70 0.24
N ASP A 50 18.51 3.08 -0.65
CA ASP A 50 18.21 3.93 -1.81
C ASP A 50 17.55 3.12 -2.94
N ILE A 51 18.01 1.87 -3.12
CA ILE A 51 17.43 0.93 -4.08
C ILE A 51 16.01 0.56 -3.63
N ASN A 52 15.86 0.17 -2.35
CA ASN A 52 14.56 -0.20 -1.78
C ASN A 52 13.55 0.94 -1.91
N LEU A 53 13.95 2.18 -1.63
CA LEU A 53 13.06 3.34 -1.76
C LEU A 53 12.61 3.55 -3.21
N ARG A 54 13.53 3.53 -4.16
CA ARG A 54 13.20 3.72 -5.58
C ARG A 54 12.30 2.61 -6.09
N THR A 55 12.57 1.37 -5.72
CA THR A 55 11.75 0.21 -6.10
C THR A 55 10.36 0.30 -5.50
N ALA A 56 10.24 0.64 -4.20
CA ALA A 56 8.97 0.79 -3.52
C ALA A 56 8.10 1.88 -4.16
N LEU A 57 8.70 3.03 -4.49
CA LEU A 57 7.98 4.14 -5.12
C LEU A 57 7.52 3.76 -6.54
N ALA A 58 8.40 3.15 -7.35
CA ALA A 58 8.05 2.73 -8.71
C ALA A 58 6.96 1.66 -8.72
N PHE A 59 7.04 0.69 -7.81
CA PHE A 59 6.02 -0.36 -7.66
C PHE A 59 4.68 0.23 -7.25
N GLY A 60 4.65 1.08 -6.23
CA GLY A 60 3.42 1.70 -5.78
C GLY A 60 2.78 2.61 -6.83
N GLU A 61 3.58 3.39 -7.56
CA GLU A 61 3.10 4.20 -8.68
C GLU A 61 2.49 3.34 -9.79
N TYR A 62 3.08 2.19 -10.08
CA TYR A 62 2.53 1.23 -11.04
C TYR A 62 1.16 0.69 -10.56
N VAL A 63 1.05 0.33 -9.28
CA VAL A 63 -0.22 -0.14 -8.70
C VAL A 63 -1.28 0.97 -8.73
N GLU A 64 -0.94 2.19 -8.31
CA GLU A 64 -1.87 3.33 -8.31
C GLU A 64 -2.42 3.64 -9.71
N ARG A 65 -1.60 3.46 -10.75
CA ARG A 65 -2.03 3.70 -12.14
C ARG A 65 -2.88 2.58 -12.74
N ASN A 66 -2.65 1.33 -12.33
CA ASN A 66 -3.25 0.17 -12.99
C ASN A 66 -4.35 -0.51 -12.16
N CYS A 67 -4.44 -0.21 -10.86
CA CYS A 67 -5.37 -0.83 -9.93
C CYS A 67 -6.15 0.25 -9.16
N PRO A 68 -7.20 0.87 -9.76
CA PRO A 68 -7.92 2.00 -9.16
C PRO A 68 -8.70 1.63 -7.89
N ASP A 69 -8.93 0.36 -7.65
CA ASP A 69 -9.55 -0.24 -6.48
C ASP A 69 -8.56 -0.53 -5.33
N VAL A 70 -7.26 -0.30 -5.55
CA VAL A 70 -6.22 -0.46 -4.53
C VAL A 70 -5.84 0.90 -3.94
N ARG A 71 -5.79 0.97 -2.62
CA ARG A 71 -5.23 2.09 -1.86
C ARG A 71 -3.80 1.76 -1.46
N VAL A 72 -2.82 2.51 -1.98
CA VAL A 72 -1.41 2.33 -1.65
C VAL A 72 -0.99 3.24 -0.50
N ILE A 73 -0.33 2.66 0.48
CA ILE A 73 0.28 3.36 1.62
C ILE A 73 1.75 2.95 1.69
N TYR A 74 2.63 3.91 1.96
CA TYR A 74 4.07 3.64 2.08
C TYR A 74 4.52 3.86 3.52
N THR A 75 5.46 3.06 4.00
CA THR A 75 6.08 3.29 5.31
C THR A 75 6.98 4.53 5.27
N ARG A 76 7.61 4.79 4.12
CA ARG A 76 8.37 6.01 3.82
C ARG A 76 8.38 6.33 2.33
N LYS A 77 8.41 7.62 2.02
CA LYS A 77 8.56 8.14 0.64
C LYS A 77 9.84 8.96 0.44
N LYS A 78 10.66 9.07 1.49
CA LYS A 78 11.93 9.82 1.50
C LYS A 78 12.98 9.04 2.28
N ASP A 79 14.22 9.52 2.26
CA ASP A 79 15.32 8.92 3.01
C ASP A 79 15.27 9.35 4.49
N PHE A 80 14.49 8.62 5.29
CA PHE A 80 14.49 8.69 6.75
C PHE A 80 14.33 7.29 7.36
N PHE A 81 14.77 7.15 8.60
CA PHE A 81 14.67 5.90 9.33
C PHE A 81 13.25 5.67 9.86
N VAL A 82 12.72 4.47 9.67
CA VAL A 82 11.47 4.01 10.27
C VAL A 82 11.77 2.78 11.12
N PRO A 83 11.52 2.82 12.44
CA PRO A 83 11.72 1.66 13.32
C PRO A 83 10.87 0.46 12.88
N LEU A 84 11.36 -0.76 13.10
CA LEU A 84 10.68 -2.00 12.67
C LEU A 84 9.24 -2.10 13.20
N HIS A 85 9.04 -1.81 14.50
CA HIS A 85 7.70 -1.84 15.09
C HIS A 85 6.75 -0.82 14.45
N THR A 86 7.26 0.36 14.08
CA THR A 86 6.46 1.40 13.44
C THR A 86 5.99 0.98 12.04
N ARG A 87 6.77 0.20 11.31
CA ARG A 87 6.36 -0.34 10.00
C ARG A 87 5.14 -1.24 10.13
N ALA A 88 5.16 -2.15 11.11
CA ALA A 88 4.02 -3.01 11.42
C ALA A 88 2.81 -2.20 11.94
N GLU A 89 3.04 -1.18 12.77
CA GLU A 89 1.96 -0.31 13.25
C GLU A 89 1.27 0.46 12.11
N ILE A 90 2.02 0.95 11.12
CA ILE A 90 1.44 1.61 9.95
C ILE A 90 0.48 0.66 9.24
N ALA A 91 0.90 -0.59 9.00
CA ALA A 91 0.06 -1.60 8.36
C ALA A 91 -1.19 -1.93 9.18
N ASN A 92 -1.03 -2.13 10.49
CA ASN A 92 -2.13 -2.45 11.39
C ASN A 92 -3.15 -1.31 11.51
N LYS A 93 -2.68 -0.06 11.67
CA LYS A 93 -3.54 1.13 11.74
C LYS A 93 -4.28 1.37 10.42
N ALA A 94 -3.64 1.08 9.31
CA ALA A 94 -4.25 1.17 7.98
C ALA A 94 -5.24 0.04 7.69
N LYS A 95 -5.32 -0.99 8.53
CA LYS A 95 -6.04 -2.24 8.29
C LYS A 95 -5.65 -2.82 6.92
N ALA A 96 -4.34 -2.97 6.70
CA ALA A 96 -3.80 -3.43 5.44
C ALA A 96 -4.27 -4.84 5.12
N ASP A 97 -4.74 -5.05 3.89
CA ASP A 97 -5.03 -6.38 3.35
C ASP A 97 -3.74 -7.10 2.94
N LEU A 98 -2.72 -6.31 2.54
CA LEU A 98 -1.40 -6.84 2.19
C LEU A 98 -0.31 -5.87 2.62
N PHE A 99 0.76 -6.42 3.21
CA PHE A 99 2.00 -5.72 3.54
C PHE A 99 3.15 -6.33 2.71
N ILE A 100 3.84 -5.49 1.94
CA ILE A 100 5.01 -5.90 1.14
C ILE A 100 6.23 -5.11 1.61
N SER A 101 7.24 -5.80 2.12
CA SER A 101 8.53 -5.19 2.46
C SER A 101 9.55 -5.49 1.36
N ILE A 102 10.24 -4.46 0.92
CA ILE A 102 11.21 -4.51 -0.19
C ILE A 102 12.61 -4.35 0.38
N HIS A 103 13.44 -5.34 0.13
CA HIS A 103 14.84 -5.40 0.51
C HIS A 103 15.72 -5.83 -0.65
N THR A 104 16.97 -5.36 -0.66
CA THR A 104 17.99 -5.74 -1.63
C THR A 104 19.15 -6.35 -0.86
N ASN A 105 19.00 -7.61 -0.49
CA ASN A 105 19.98 -8.31 0.34
C ASN A 105 21.36 -8.42 -0.35
N SER A 106 22.42 -8.51 0.44
CA SER A 106 23.74 -8.91 -0.03
C SER A 106 24.17 -10.21 0.62
N LEU A 107 24.92 -11.02 -0.13
CA LEU A 107 25.54 -12.22 0.43
C LEU A 107 26.90 -11.90 1.03
N PRO A 108 27.18 -12.35 2.25
CA PRO A 108 28.55 -12.39 2.74
C PRO A 108 29.38 -13.35 1.86
N ASN A 109 30.63 -13.03 1.63
CA ASN A 109 31.60 -13.86 0.89
C ASN A 109 31.54 -13.85 -0.64
N LYS A 110 31.15 -12.75 -1.29
CA LYS A 110 31.28 -12.54 -2.75
C LYS A 110 30.76 -13.71 -3.62
N LYS A 111 29.86 -14.52 -3.12
CA LYS A 111 29.19 -15.52 -3.94
C LYS A 111 28.23 -14.81 -4.90
N ILE A 112 28.27 -15.16 -6.16
CA ILE A 112 27.33 -14.64 -7.14
C ILE A 112 26.01 -15.35 -6.92
N ALA A 113 25.09 -14.72 -6.18
CA ALA A 113 23.70 -15.11 -6.14
C ALA A 113 22.89 -14.13 -7.00
N ARG A 114 21.93 -14.67 -7.71
CA ARG A 114 20.99 -13.90 -8.51
C ARG A 114 19.60 -14.48 -8.29
N GLY A 115 18.61 -13.64 -8.25
CA GLY A 115 17.23 -14.03 -8.09
C GLY A 115 16.51 -13.18 -7.06
N PHE A 116 15.33 -13.63 -6.68
CA PHE A 116 14.52 -13.04 -5.62
C PHE A 116 14.05 -14.15 -4.66
N GLU A 117 13.80 -13.76 -3.42
CA GLU A 117 13.27 -14.62 -2.38
C GLU A 117 12.02 -13.97 -1.77
N THR A 118 11.04 -14.79 -1.42
CA THR A 118 9.84 -14.39 -0.67
C THR A 118 9.76 -15.21 0.61
N TYR A 119 9.39 -14.55 1.70
CA TYR A 119 9.24 -15.16 3.01
C TYR A 119 7.81 -14.97 3.53
#